data_2ecc1a7da60b92bd871635385029160e
#
_entry.id   2ecc1a7da60b92bd871635385029160e
#
_cell.length_a   1.000
_cell.length_b   1.000
_cell.length_c   1.000
_cell.angle_alpha   90.00
_cell.angle_beta   90.00
_cell.angle_gamma   90.00
#
_symmetry.space_group_name_H-M   'P 1'
#
loop_
_entity.id
_entity.type
_entity.pdbx_description
1 polymer ?
#
loop_
_entity_poly.entity_id
_entity_poly.type
_entity_poly.pdbx_seq_one_letter_code
_entity_poly.pdbx_strand_id
1 'polypeptide(L)'
;MRKLDRQTYTALGISEYELMCEAAKAAFRVLASHWPEARHILVLCGTGNNGGDGWVLARLAHDAGYQCRVALFGDPARIAGAARVAHDAWRDSTAAMYSNAGRLSTGELEGESCDLVIDALTGIGLSGSPRDPFVELIALINASAVPVLSL
;
A
#
# COMPACT_ATOMS: atom_id res chain seq x y z
N MET A 1 -7.78 -15.00 -11.25
CA MET A 1 -7.84 -14.49 -9.90
C MET A 1 -9.02 -13.55 -9.69
N ARG A 2 -9.16 -12.39 -10.38
CA ARG A 2 -10.34 -11.49 -10.22
C ARG A 2 -11.71 -12.19 -10.26
N LYS A 3 -11.86 -13.28 -11.03
CA LYS A 3 -13.12 -14.04 -11.13
C LYS A 3 -13.34 -14.94 -9.89
N LEU A 4 -12.26 -15.50 -9.34
CA LEU A 4 -12.28 -16.29 -8.10
C LEU A 4 -12.57 -15.39 -6.89
N ASP A 5 -11.93 -14.22 -6.81
CA ASP A 5 -12.18 -13.26 -5.74
C ASP A 5 -13.65 -12.85 -5.73
N ARG A 6 -14.21 -12.51 -6.91
CA ARG A 6 -15.62 -12.14 -7.05
C ARG A 6 -16.59 -13.25 -6.65
N GLN A 7 -16.26 -14.51 -6.95
CA GLN A 7 -17.06 -15.66 -6.53
C GLN A 7 -16.98 -15.88 -5.02
N THR A 8 -15.79 -15.66 -4.42
CA THR A 8 -15.55 -15.88 -2.99
C THR A 8 -16.33 -14.89 -2.15
N TYR A 9 -16.23 -13.57 -2.40
CA TYR A 9 -16.95 -12.60 -1.57
C TYR A 9 -18.47 -12.65 -1.81
N THR A 10 -18.93 -12.99 -3.04
CA THR A 10 -20.36 -13.22 -3.28
C THR A 10 -20.88 -14.44 -2.51
N ALA A 11 -20.10 -15.52 -2.46
CA ALA A 11 -20.48 -16.73 -1.71
C ALA A 11 -20.45 -16.52 -0.20
N LEU A 12 -19.56 -15.66 0.30
CA LEU A 12 -19.44 -15.32 1.72
C LEU A 12 -20.38 -14.19 2.15
N GLY A 13 -21.07 -13.53 1.23
CA GLY A 13 -21.96 -12.40 1.52
C GLY A 13 -21.22 -11.16 2.03
N ILE A 14 -19.90 -11.03 1.76
CA ILE A 14 -19.07 -9.89 2.15
C ILE A 14 -18.81 -8.97 0.94
N SER A 15 -18.58 -7.70 1.19
CA SER A 15 -18.22 -6.73 0.16
C SER A 15 -16.75 -6.88 -0.26
N GLU A 16 -16.41 -6.35 -1.45
CA GLU A 16 -15.02 -6.28 -1.92
C GLU A 16 -14.13 -5.51 -0.93
N TYR A 17 -14.65 -4.47 -0.30
CA TYR A 17 -13.93 -3.70 0.71
C TYR A 17 -13.69 -4.49 2.00
N GLU A 18 -14.65 -5.29 2.45
CA GLU A 18 -14.46 -6.16 3.62
C GLU A 18 -13.38 -7.23 3.35
N LEU A 19 -13.38 -7.82 2.15
CA LEU A 19 -12.30 -8.75 1.75
C LEU A 19 -10.94 -8.06 1.73
N MET A 20 -10.87 -6.84 1.18
CA MET A 20 -9.67 -5.99 1.21
C MET A 20 -9.18 -5.73 2.64
N CYS A 21 -10.09 -5.43 3.56
CA CYS A 21 -9.76 -5.24 4.97
C CYS A 21 -9.17 -6.51 5.60
N GLU A 22 -9.69 -7.69 5.29
CA GLU A 22 -9.15 -8.96 5.83
C GLU A 22 -7.75 -9.26 5.26
N ALA A 23 -7.52 -9.00 3.97
CA ALA A 23 -6.20 -9.14 3.34
C ALA A 23 -5.18 -8.20 4.01
N ALA A 24 -5.54 -6.93 4.17
CA ALA A 24 -4.69 -5.94 4.84
C ALA A 24 -4.41 -6.28 6.31
N LYS A 25 -5.39 -6.82 7.05
CA LYS A 25 -5.17 -7.31 8.42
C LYS A 25 -4.18 -8.47 8.47
N ALA A 26 -4.23 -9.38 7.49
CA ALA A 26 -3.26 -10.47 7.39
C ALA A 26 -1.85 -9.94 7.13
N ALA A 27 -1.69 -9.00 6.21
CA ALA A 27 -0.43 -8.34 5.93
C ALA A 27 0.10 -7.54 7.14
N PHE A 28 -0.78 -6.86 7.88
CA PHE A 28 -0.41 -6.15 9.10
C PHE A 28 0.12 -7.10 10.20
N ARG A 29 -0.45 -8.30 10.35
CA ARG A 29 0.09 -9.30 11.28
C ARG A 29 1.50 -9.74 10.88
N VAL A 30 1.76 -9.92 9.59
CA VAL A 30 3.11 -10.22 9.07
C VAL A 30 4.06 -9.07 9.40
N LEU A 31 3.68 -7.83 9.13
CA LEU A 31 4.45 -6.64 9.47
C LEU A 31 4.82 -6.62 10.95
N ALA A 32 3.84 -6.70 11.84
CA ALA A 32 4.04 -6.61 13.27
C ALA A 32 4.90 -7.76 13.84
N SER A 33 4.86 -8.94 13.23
CA SER A 33 5.64 -10.09 13.67
C SER A 33 7.09 -10.10 13.16
N HIS A 34 7.34 -9.59 11.95
CA HIS A 34 8.66 -9.64 11.32
C HIS A 34 9.49 -8.38 11.58
N TRP A 35 8.82 -7.24 11.75
CA TRP A 35 9.48 -5.95 12.01
C TRP A 35 8.91 -5.26 13.26
N PRO A 36 9.01 -5.89 14.46
CA PRO A 36 8.40 -5.35 15.67
C PRO A 36 9.05 -4.03 16.12
N GLU A 37 10.28 -3.74 15.68
CA GLU A 37 11.00 -2.52 16.01
C GLU A 37 10.77 -1.38 15.00
N ALA A 38 10.13 -1.65 13.85
CA ALA A 38 9.81 -0.60 12.89
C ALA A 38 8.91 0.47 13.54
N ARG A 39 9.14 1.73 13.18
CA ARG A 39 8.34 2.87 13.63
C ARG A 39 7.89 3.73 12.47
N HIS A 40 8.72 3.89 11.46
CA HIS A 40 8.48 4.73 10.30
C HIS A 40 8.23 3.85 9.06
N ILE A 41 7.00 3.86 8.58
CA ILE A 41 6.57 3.03 7.45
C ILE A 41 6.25 3.92 6.26
N LEU A 42 6.81 3.59 5.10
CA LEU A 42 6.47 4.18 3.83
C LEU A 42 5.63 3.19 3.02
N VAL A 43 4.38 3.57 2.71
CA VAL A 43 3.48 2.75 1.91
C VAL A 43 3.38 3.33 0.50
N LEU A 44 3.72 2.54 -0.50
CA LEU A 44 3.70 2.91 -1.90
C LEU A 44 2.44 2.34 -2.55
N CYS A 45 1.46 3.17 -2.83
CA CYS A 45 0.16 2.75 -3.36
C CYS A 45 0.04 3.03 -4.85
N GLY A 46 -0.42 2.05 -5.61
CA GLY A 46 -0.96 2.27 -6.94
C GLY A 46 -2.45 2.65 -6.90
N THR A 47 -3.07 2.76 -8.07
CA THR A 47 -4.48 3.16 -8.21
C THR A 47 -5.47 1.98 -8.23
N GLY A 48 -4.98 0.74 -8.21
CA GLY A 48 -5.80 -0.49 -8.24
C GLY A 48 -6.09 -1.05 -6.84
N ASN A 49 -6.65 -2.27 -6.81
CA ASN A 49 -7.00 -2.96 -5.55
C ASN A 49 -5.79 -3.22 -4.66
N ASN A 50 -4.63 -3.55 -5.24
CA ASN A 50 -3.40 -3.70 -4.46
C ASN A 50 -3.04 -2.40 -3.70
N GLY A 51 -3.17 -1.24 -4.37
CA GLY A 51 -3.08 0.06 -3.70
C GLY A 51 -4.14 0.24 -2.62
N GLY A 52 -5.35 -0.29 -2.85
CA GLY A 52 -6.42 -0.36 -1.85
C GLY A 52 -6.02 -1.10 -0.59
N ASP A 53 -5.41 -2.28 -0.73
CA ASP A 53 -4.84 -3.05 0.39
C ASP A 53 -3.78 -2.22 1.14
N GLY A 54 -2.94 -1.50 0.41
CA GLY A 54 -1.94 -0.57 0.97
C GLY A 54 -2.57 0.56 1.81
N TRP A 55 -3.65 1.19 1.34
CA TRP A 55 -4.38 2.22 2.10
C TRP A 55 -4.96 1.68 3.40
N VAL A 56 -5.57 0.49 3.35
CA VAL A 56 -6.12 -0.15 4.57
C VAL A 56 -4.99 -0.50 5.53
N LEU A 57 -3.88 -1.08 5.04
CA LEU A 57 -2.73 -1.44 5.87
C LEU A 57 -2.11 -0.19 6.53
N ALA A 58 -1.95 0.90 5.78
CA ALA A 58 -1.44 2.16 6.31
C ALA A 58 -2.29 2.66 7.48
N ARG A 59 -3.63 2.60 7.34
CA ARG A 59 -4.55 2.98 8.41
C ARG A 59 -4.42 2.09 9.64
N LEU A 60 -4.37 0.77 9.46
CA LEU A 60 -4.19 -0.18 10.55
C LEU A 60 -2.87 0.04 11.31
N ALA A 61 -1.79 0.29 10.57
CA ALA A 61 -0.49 0.58 11.16
C ALA A 61 -0.50 1.92 11.92
N HIS A 62 -1.09 2.96 11.33
CA HIS A 62 -1.25 4.26 11.98
C HIS A 62 -2.06 4.15 13.29
N ASP A 63 -3.19 3.45 13.27
CA ASP A 63 -4.04 3.22 14.44
C ASP A 63 -3.31 2.42 15.53
N ALA A 64 -2.32 1.60 15.14
CA ALA A 64 -1.45 0.85 16.04
C ALA A 64 -0.22 1.67 16.54
N GLY A 65 -0.10 2.94 16.15
CA GLY A 65 0.93 3.86 16.63
C GLY A 65 2.19 3.95 15.76
N TYR A 66 2.21 3.32 14.56
CA TYR A 66 3.29 3.52 13.61
C TYR A 66 3.18 4.90 12.93
N GLN A 67 4.31 5.49 12.61
CA GLN A 67 4.37 6.70 11.78
C GLN A 67 4.32 6.31 10.30
N CYS A 68 3.13 6.43 9.71
CA CYS A 68 2.89 6.02 8.34
C CYS A 68 2.91 7.21 7.39
N ARG A 69 3.68 7.10 6.31
CA ARG A 69 3.60 7.99 5.14
C ARG A 69 3.08 7.18 3.96
N VAL A 70 2.19 7.75 3.17
CA VAL A 70 1.69 7.08 1.97
C VAL A 70 2.02 7.90 0.73
N ALA A 71 2.61 7.26 -0.26
CA ALA A 71 2.89 7.84 -1.56
C ALA A 71 2.03 7.16 -2.63
N LEU A 72 1.20 7.94 -3.33
CA LEU A 72 0.40 7.46 -4.46
C LEU A 72 1.16 7.61 -5.77
N PHE A 73 1.23 6.53 -6.53
CA PHE A 73 1.76 6.50 -7.89
C PHE A 73 0.64 6.27 -8.89
N GLY A 74 0.37 7.28 -9.67
CA GLY A 74 -0.68 7.31 -10.68
C GLY A 74 -1.70 8.42 -10.46
N ASP A 75 -2.69 8.49 -11.34
CA ASP A 75 -3.74 9.50 -11.30
C ASP A 75 -4.79 9.15 -10.22
N PRO A 76 -4.99 10.00 -9.19
CA PRO A 76 -6.00 9.77 -8.15
C PRO A 76 -7.42 9.59 -8.70
N ALA A 77 -7.73 10.17 -9.85
CA ALA A 77 -9.03 10.04 -10.50
C ALA A 77 -9.33 8.60 -10.97
N ARG A 78 -8.30 7.78 -11.12
CA ARG A 78 -8.41 6.37 -11.52
C ARG A 78 -8.70 5.42 -10.36
N ILE A 79 -8.57 5.86 -9.12
CA ILE A 79 -8.92 5.05 -7.95
C ILE A 79 -10.44 4.86 -7.94
N ALA A 80 -10.91 3.62 -7.87
CA ALA A 80 -12.34 3.29 -7.93
C ALA A 80 -12.69 2.10 -7.03
N GLY A 81 -13.99 1.83 -6.83
CA GLY A 81 -14.48 0.68 -6.08
C GLY A 81 -13.97 0.64 -4.64
N ALA A 82 -13.60 -0.55 -4.16
CA ALA A 82 -13.08 -0.77 -2.81
C ALA A 82 -11.82 0.06 -2.52
N ALA A 83 -10.92 0.21 -3.50
CA ALA A 83 -9.72 1.03 -3.36
C ALA A 83 -10.06 2.51 -3.11
N ARG A 84 -11.13 3.04 -3.69
CA ARG A 84 -11.60 4.41 -3.42
C ARG A 84 -12.08 4.54 -1.98
N VAL A 85 -12.85 3.59 -1.49
CA VAL A 85 -13.31 3.58 -0.09
C VAL A 85 -12.12 3.57 0.87
N ALA A 86 -11.12 2.73 0.59
CA ALA A 86 -9.90 2.64 1.40
C ALA A 86 -9.09 3.96 1.42
N HIS A 87 -8.89 4.56 0.24
CA HIS A 87 -8.21 5.84 0.08
C HIS A 87 -8.90 6.98 0.84
N ASP A 88 -10.23 7.07 0.70
CA ASP A 88 -10.99 8.15 1.35
C ASP A 88 -11.01 7.95 2.88
N ALA A 89 -11.14 6.72 3.37
CA ALA A 89 -11.02 6.39 4.79
C ALA A 89 -9.65 6.75 5.38
N TRP A 90 -8.55 6.57 4.63
CA TRP A 90 -7.22 7.03 5.03
C TRP A 90 -7.17 8.55 5.15
N ARG A 91 -7.63 9.26 4.12
CA ARG A 91 -7.63 10.73 4.10
C ARG A 91 -8.43 11.36 5.24
N ASP A 92 -9.55 10.73 5.61
CA ASP A 92 -10.42 11.22 6.68
C ASP A 92 -9.82 10.95 8.07
N SER A 93 -9.00 9.91 8.22
CA SER A 93 -8.39 9.53 9.50
C SER A 93 -7.05 10.23 9.78
N THR A 94 -6.35 10.69 8.73
CA THR A 94 -4.99 11.22 8.86
C THR A 94 -4.85 12.60 8.22
N ALA A 95 -4.68 13.62 9.03
CA ALA A 95 -4.60 14.99 8.53
C ALA A 95 -3.32 15.34 7.73
N ALA A 96 -2.30 14.47 7.63
CA ALA A 96 -0.99 14.99 7.32
C ALA A 96 -0.03 14.21 6.42
N MET A 97 -0.24 12.95 6.08
CA MET A 97 0.87 12.14 5.54
C MET A 97 0.59 11.51 4.17
N TYR A 98 -0.05 12.27 3.30
CA TYR A 98 -0.32 11.89 1.92
C TYR A 98 0.49 12.77 0.96
N SER A 99 1.26 12.16 0.09
CA SER A 99 1.83 12.84 -1.07
C SER A 99 1.38 12.15 -2.36
N ASN A 100 0.95 12.95 -3.34
CA ASN A 100 0.80 12.47 -4.70
C ASN A 100 2.20 12.48 -5.33
N ALA A 101 2.97 11.42 -5.07
CA ALA A 101 4.36 11.33 -5.46
C ALA A 101 4.46 10.83 -6.89
N GLY A 102 4.72 11.71 -7.82
CA GLY A 102 5.23 11.31 -9.13
C GLY A 102 6.67 10.78 -9.04
N ARG A 103 7.36 10.96 -7.92
CA ARG A 103 8.76 10.60 -7.73
C ARG A 103 9.10 10.43 -6.26
N LEU A 104 9.82 9.38 -5.92
CA LEU A 104 10.42 9.15 -4.62
C LEU A 104 11.92 9.53 -4.70
N SER A 105 12.45 10.13 -3.65
CA SER A 105 13.88 10.45 -3.55
C SER A 105 14.60 9.42 -2.65
N THR A 106 15.94 9.28 -2.85
CA THR A 106 16.78 8.44 -1.98
C THR A 106 16.68 8.85 -0.52
N GLY A 107 16.63 10.16 -0.24
CA GLY A 107 16.51 10.67 1.13
C GLY A 107 15.24 10.25 1.87
N GLU A 108 14.19 9.86 1.16
CA GLU A 108 12.96 9.33 1.77
C GLU A 108 13.09 7.87 2.20
N LEU A 109 14.13 7.18 1.71
CA LEU A 109 14.47 5.79 2.04
C LEU A 109 15.72 5.67 2.93
N GLU A 110 16.31 6.77 3.36
CA GLU A 110 17.57 6.77 4.12
C GLU A 110 17.37 7.22 5.57
N GLY A 111 18.20 6.69 6.45
CA GLY A 111 18.27 7.11 7.86
C GLY A 111 17.03 6.78 8.68
N GLU A 112 16.69 7.68 9.60
CA GLU A 112 15.51 7.55 10.47
C GLU A 112 14.17 7.81 9.76
N SER A 113 14.21 8.05 8.44
CA SER A 113 13.01 8.42 7.67
C SER A 113 12.13 7.23 7.33
N CYS A 114 12.68 6.00 7.26
CA CYS A 114 11.94 4.82 6.84
C CYS A 114 12.60 3.55 7.37
N ASP A 115 11.87 2.79 8.17
CA ASP A 115 12.29 1.48 8.70
C ASP A 115 11.79 0.32 7.85
N LEU A 116 10.70 0.54 7.11
CA LEU A 116 10.03 -0.47 6.29
C LEU A 116 9.28 0.18 5.13
N VAL A 117 9.44 -0.38 3.94
CA VAL A 117 8.64 -0.05 2.77
C VAL A 117 7.55 -1.11 2.58
N ILE A 118 6.32 -0.66 2.36
CA ILE A 118 5.22 -1.51 1.90
C ILE A 118 5.02 -1.25 0.41
N ASP A 119 5.27 -2.27 -0.41
CA ASP A 119 5.01 -2.21 -1.85
C ASP A 119 3.59 -2.68 -2.16
N ALA A 120 2.72 -1.70 -2.41
CA ALA A 120 1.34 -1.87 -2.87
C ALA A 120 1.11 -1.19 -4.24
N LEU A 121 2.14 -1.14 -5.08
CA LEU A 121 2.09 -0.42 -6.37
C LEU A 121 1.24 -1.15 -7.40
N THR A 122 1.55 -2.43 -7.63
CA THR A 122 0.90 -3.24 -8.66
C THR A 122 0.66 -4.66 -8.16
N GLY A 123 -0.57 -5.13 -8.25
CA GLY A 123 -0.89 -6.53 -8.00
C GLY A 123 -0.79 -7.37 -9.27
N ILE A 124 -1.33 -8.57 -9.20
CA ILE A 124 -1.39 -9.58 -10.29
C ILE A 124 -2.10 -9.13 -11.57
N GLY A 125 -2.69 -7.93 -11.58
CA GLY A 125 -3.36 -7.35 -12.74
C GLY A 125 -2.45 -6.57 -13.68
N LEU A 126 -1.13 -6.50 -13.38
CA LEU A 126 -0.17 -5.87 -14.28
C LEU A 126 -0.07 -6.65 -15.58
N SER A 127 -0.32 -5.98 -16.71
CA SER A 127 -0.13 -6.54 -18.05
C SER A 127 1.09 -5.90 -18.73
N GLY A 128 2.06 -6.74 -19.10
CA GLY A 128 3.32 -6.29 -19.70
C GLY A 128 4.38 -5.87 -18.67
N SER A 129 5.51 -5.40 -19.17
CA SER A 129 6.61 -4.92 -18.32
C SER A 129 6.25 -3.60 -17.63
N PRO A 130 6.71 -3.38 -16.40
CA PRO A 130 6.60 -2.09 -15.75
C PRO A 130 7.19 -0.98 -16.65
N ARG A 131 6.58 0.21 -16.59
CA ARG A 131 7.06 1.41 -17.29
C ARG A 131 7.33 2.50 -16.28
N ASP A 132 8.10 3.51 -16.67
CA ASP A 132 8.32 4.66 -15.81
C ASP A 132 6.97 5.29 -15.38
N PRO A 133 6.86 5.75 -14.13
CA PRO A 133 7.93 5.88 -13.12
C PRO A 133 8.20 4.61 -12.28
N PHE A 134 7.52 3.49 -12.53
CA PHE A 134 7.63 2.27 -11.70
C PHE A 134 8.99 1.59 -11.80
N VAL A 135 9.63 1.63 -12.98
CA VAL A 135 10.96 1.03 -13.17
C VAL A 135 12.01 1.75 -12.32
N GLU A 136 12.04 3.08 -12.37
CA GLU A 136 12.94 3.90 -11.56
C GLU A 136 12.68 3.70 -10.06
N LEU A 137 11.41 3.64 -9.66
CA LEU A 137 11.01 3.44 -8.27
C LEU A 137 11.44 2.08 -7.74
N ILE A 138 11.20 1.00 -8.48
CA ILE A 138 11.62 -0.36 -8.11
C ILE A 138 13.15 -0.44 -8.00
N ALA A 139 13.88 0.17 -8.95
CA ALA A 139 15.33 0.20 -8.91
C ALA A 139 15.83 0.95 -7.65
N LEU A 140 15.20 2.06 -7.30
CA LEU A 140 15.52 2.84 -6.10
C LEU A 140 15.29 2.04 -4.83
N ILE A 141 14.13 1.37 -4.71
CA ILE A 141 13.80 0.53 -3.56
C ILE A 141 14.79 -0.62 -3.42
N ASN A 142 15.09 -1.31 -4.52
CA ASN A 142 16.03 -2.44 -4.53
C ASN A 142 17.48 -2.02 -4.23
N ALA A 143 17.84 -0.78 -4.49
CA ALA A 143 19.17 -0.22 -4.15
C ALA A 143 19.24 0.24 -2.68
N SER A 144 18.11 0.41 -2.01
CA SER A 144 18.06 0.78 -0.60
C SER A 144 18.33 -0.43 0.30
N ALA A 145 18.79 -0.18 1.53
CA ALA A 145 18.94 -1.21 2.56
C ALA A 145 17.65 -1.44 3.37
N VAL A 146 16.59 -0.70 3.07
CA VAL A 146 15.32 -0.77 3.80
C VAL A 146 14.59 -2.06 3.43
N PRO A 147 14.11 -2.83 4.42
CA PRO A 147 13.30 -4.01 4.14
C PRO A 147 12.00 -3.66 3.42
N VAL A 148 11.50 -4.59 2.60
CA VAL A 148 10.28 -4.40 1.79
C VAL A 148 9.30 -5.53 2.08
N LEU A 149 8.06 -5.17 2.35
CA LEU A 149 6.91 -6.07 2.37
C LEU A 149 6.04 -5.78 1.14
N SER A 150 5.95 -6.72 0.21
CA SER A 150 5.06 -6.62 -0.96
C SER A 150 3.69 -7.25 -0.67
N LEU A 151 2.62 -6.59 -1.12
CA LEU A 151 1.23 -7.02 -1.00
C LEU A 151 0.72 -7.75 -2.25
#